data_2c06b2b705724b817a09691f516e0f8f
#
_entry.id   2c06b2b705724b817a09691f516e0f8f
#
_cell.length_a   1.000
_cell.length_b   1.000
_cell.length_c   1.000
_cell.angle_alpha   90.00
_cell.angle_beta   90.00
_cell.angle_gamma   90.00
#
_symmetry.space_group_name_H-M   'P 1'
#
loop_
_entity.id
_entity.type
_entity.pdbx_description
1 polymer ?
#
loop_
_entity_poly.entity_id
_entity_poly.type
_entity_poly.pdbx_seq_one_letter_code
_entity_poly.pdbx_strand_id
1 'polypeptide(L)'
;MLDNSAFGASSLQEPMSSARWLGQDPDRMPPLPARFLEPSGFVWGKFTAPDGARLRWGHLPAERPRAECVVVGGFTECVEKYFETITDLAARGLSVRCLDWRGQGGSDRPRRWPTRPRPRRFERDADDLAQFTAALPPPGNPRLLIAHSMGGAIALLCLRRFPGLFDAAILSAPMLGIRTGRVPRGVARCITGTARVSGLGLCLIPGAARWRHVRSPSPEVSRISSDPERCRIQYGWFSTRAGLRVDPPTYGWLNEAFRLVARIGRAEFLAGIDIPILLASAGIEQFVEPDAHRRAARLLPNCTLIELPDSKHEPFLEQDAIRNRWFDAIDGFVAQQVAARSGVDHYRP
;
A
#
# COMPACT_ATOMS: atom_id res chain seq x y z
N MET A 1 17.13 -4.37 21.60
CA MET A 1 15.91 -4.24 22.38
C MET A 1 15.38 -2.83 22.19
N LEU A 2 14.28 -2.67 21.42
CA LEU A 2 13.59 -1.39 21.36
C LEU A 2 12.82 -1.25 22.68
N ASP A 3 13.06 -0.14 23.36
CA ASP A 3 12.34 0.21 24.60
C ASP A 3 10.85 0.39 24.26
N ASN A 4 10.02 -0.59 24.67
CA ASN A 4 8.57 -0.59 24.46
C ASN A 4 7.84 0.47 25.30
N SER A 5 8.53 1.23 26.14
CA SER A 5 7.95 2.21 27.06
C SER A 5 7.49 3.50 26.36
N ALA A 6 7.89 3.76 25.10
CA ALA A 6 7.55 4.96 24.35
C ALA A 6 6.20 4.90 23.59
N PHE A 7 5.59 3.72 23.47
CA PHE A 7 4.33 3.54 22.75
C PHE A 7 3.22 3.22 23.76
N GLY A 8 2.57 4.25 24.25
CA GLY A 8 1.44 4.10 25.18
C GLY A 8 0.32 3.22 24.58
N ALA A 9 -0.16 2.24 25.35
CA ALA A 9 -1.13 1.21 24.96
C ALA A 9 -2.55 1.71 24.61
N SER A 10 -2.80 3.01 24.43
CA SER A 10 -4.17 3.56 24.31
C SER A 10 -4.52 4.21 22.98
N SER A 11 -3.77 3.96 21.90
CA SER A 11 -3.96 4.66 20.62
C SER A 11 -4.93 3.99 19.63
N LEU A 12 -5.35 2.74 19.88
CA LEU A 12 -6.38 2.08 19.09
C LEU A 12 -7.76 2.39 19.67
N GLN A 13 -8.58 3.11 18.91
CA GLN A 13 -9.99 3.31 19.26
C GLN A 13 -10.80 2.06 18.94
N GLU A 14 -11.85 1.79 19.74
CA GLU A 14 -12.76 0.66 19.53
C GLU A 14 -13.32 0.57 18.11
N PRO A 15 -13.66 -0.64 17.64
CA PRO A 15 -14.23 -0.86 16.32
C PRO A 15 -15.51 -0.02 16.15
N MET A 16 -15.59 0.70 15.05
CA MET A 16 -16.78 1.47 14.69
C MET A 16 -17.61 0.67 13.70
N SER A 17 -18.94 0.64 13.86
CA SER A 17 -19.84 -0.01 12.90
C SER A 17 -19.73 0.65 11.52
N SER A 18 -19.78 -0.14 10.45
CA SER A 18 -19.74 0.29 9.05
C SER A 18 -20.78 1.38 8.72
N ALA A 19 -21.93 1.34 9.37
CA ALA A 19 -23.03 2.29 9.16
C ALA A 19 -22.67 3.77 9.44
N ARG A 20 -21.70 4.04 10.30
CA ARG A 20 -21.27 5.43 10.61
C ARG A 20 -20.38 6.07 9.54
N TRP A 21 -19.77 5.26 8.66
CA TRP A 21 -18.93 5.73 7.56
C TRP A 21 -19.71 5.96 6.27
N LEU A 22 -20.93 5.40 6.20
CA LEU A 22 -21.78 5.39 5.02
C LEU A 22 -22.60 6.68 4.81
N GLY A 23 -22.20 7.81 5.32
CA GLY A 23 -22.90 9.11 5.23
C GLY A 23 -23.30 9.58 3.81
N GLN A 24 -23.60 8.65 2.88
CA GLN A 24 -24.18 8.89 1.56
C GLN A 24 -25.11 7.73 1.19
N ASP A 25 -26.19 8.09 0.53
CA ASP A 25 -27.27 7.29 -0.01
C ASP A 25 -26.75 6.00 -0.69
N PRO A 26 -27.09 4.80 -0.17
CA PRO A 26 -26.69 3.53 -0.78
C PRO A 26 -27.23 3.36 -2.21
N ASP A 27 -28.29 4.07 -2.60
CA ASP A 27 -28.87 4.02 -3.95
C ASP A 27 -27.99 4.67 -5.03
N ARG A 28 -26.91 5.34 -4.66
CA ARG A 28 -25.96 5.97 -5.59
C ARG A 28 -24.67 5.19 -5.84
N MET A 29 -24.51 4.01 -5.27
CA MET A 29 -23.35 3.18 -5.61
C MET A 29 -23.50 2.63 -7.03
N PRO A 30 -22.48 2.73 -7.90
CA PRO A 30 -22.48 1.93 -9.12
C PRO A 30 -22.56 0.46 -8.72
N PRO A 31 -23.22 -0.38 -9.53
CA PRO A 31 -23.33 -1.81 -9.23
C PRO A 31 -21.97 -2.46 -9.37
N LEU A 32 -21.17 -2.38 -8.30
CA LEU A 32 -19.98 -3.20 -8.18
C LEU A 32 -20.40 -4.63 -7.86
N PRO A 33 -19.80 -5.64 -8.50
CA PRO A 33 -19.97 -7.04 -8.10
C PRO A 33 -19.76 -7.25 -6.60
N ALA A 34 -20.51 -8.19 -5.99
CA ALA A 34 -20.50 -8.44 -4.56
C ALA A 34 -19.08 -8.66 -3.98
N ARG A 35 -18.19 -9.29 -4.75
CA ARG A 35 -16.78 -9.51 -4.38
C ARG A 35 -15.96 -8.25 -4.13
N PHE A 36 -16.43 -7.08 -4.63
CA PHE A 36 -15.77 -5.79 -4.45
C PHE A 36 -16.42 -4.94 -3.36
N LEU A 37 -17.46 -5.46 -2.72
CA LEU A 37 -18.12 -4.80 -1.61
C LEU A 37 -17.47 -5.20 -0.29
N GLU A 38 -17.82 -4.48 0.78
CA GLU A 38 -17.32 -4.74 2.12
C GLU A 38 -17.65 -6.18 2.54
N PRO A 39 -16.63 -7.01 2.86
CA PRO A 39 -16.87 -8.38 3.24
C PRO A 39 -17.56 -8.49 4.60
N SER A 40 -18.37 -9.54 4.78
CA SER A 40 -18.98 -9.84 6.06
C SER A 40 -17.94 -10.03 7.15
N GLY A 41 -18.19 -9.47 8.33
CA GLY A 41 -17.25 -9.53 9.45
C GLY A 41 -16.10 -8.53 9.38
N PHE A 42 -16.08 -7.65 8.37
CA PHE A 42 -15.07 -6.60 8.30
C PHE A 42 -15.30 -5.51 9.35
N VAL A 43 -14.26 -5.16 10.07
CA VAL A 43 -14.32 -4.20 11.17
C VAL A 43 -13.48 -2.97 10.84
N TRP A 44 -14.06 -1.79 11.00
CA TRP A 44 -13.38 -0.51 10.84
C TRP A 44 -12.95 0.08 12.17
N GLY A 45 -11.82 0.80 12.15
CA GLY A 45 -11.36 1.56 13.30
C GLY A 45 -10.51 2.76 12.91
N LYS A 46 -10.08 3.50 13.92
CA LYS A 46 -9.13 4.60 13.79
C LYS A 46 -7.95 4.40 14.71
N PHE A 47 -6.77 4.73 14.21
CA PHE A 47 -5.54 4.85 14.96
C PHE A 47 -5.21 6.34 15.06
N THR A 48 -4.94 6.84 16.26
CA THR A 48 -4.49 8.22 16.46
C THR A 48 -2.99 8.24 16.60
N ALA A 49 -2.32 8.86 15.63
CA ALA A 49 -0.88 9.07 15.66
C ALA A 49 -0.48 10.09 16.74
N PRO A 50 0.76 10.11 17.25
CA PRO A 50 1.20 11.02 18.32
C PRO A 50 1.00 12.51 18.04
N ASP A 51 0.94 12.90 16.76
CA ASP A 51 0.65 14.28 16.37
C ASP A 51 -0.86 14.59 16.23
N GLY A 52 -1.71 13.67 16.70
CA GLY A 52 -3.16 13.82 16.70
C GLY A 52 -3.86 13.45 15.39
N ALA A 53 -3.14 13.07 14.33
CA ALA A 53 -3.79 12.67 13.10
C ALA A 53 -4.41 11.28 13.23
N ARG A 54 -5.65 11.14 12.72
CA ARG A 54 -6.41 9.90 12.79
C ARG A 54 -6.30 9.16 11.47
N LEU A 55 -5.76 7.95 11.52
CA LEU A 55 -5.64 7.06 10.37
C LEU A 55 -6.75 6.01 10.44
N ARG A 56 -7.47 5.83 9.33
CA ARG A 56 -8.46 4.78 9.24
C ARG A 56 -7.79 3.44 8.95
N TRP A 57 -8.24 2.42 9.63
CA TRP A 57 -7.85 1.04 9.37
C TRP A 57 -9.09 0.14 9.27
N GLY A 58 -8.93 -1.02 8.64
CA GLY A 58 -9.91 -2.07 8.58
C GLY A 58 -9.31 -3.42 8.93
N HIS A 59 -10.12 -4.37 9.40
CA HIS A 59 -9.70 -5.71 9.79
C HIS A 59 -10.71 -6.75 9.34
N LEU A 60 -10.22 -7.79 8.67
CA LEU A 60 -10.94 -9.03 8.43
C LEU A 60 -10.14 -10.16 9.09
N PRO A 61 -10.65 -10.75 10.20
CA PRO A 61 -10.00 -11.90 10.82
C PRO A 61 -10.15 -13.15 9.95
N ALA A 62 -9.14 -13.99 9.91
CA ALA A 62 -9.29 -15.35 9.40
C ALA A 62 -9.83 -16.27 10.51
N GLU A 63 -10.64 -17.26 10.14
CA GLU A 63 -11.18 -18.23 11.11
C GLU A 63 -10.08 -19.04 11.79
N ARG A 64 -9.06 -19.42 11.03
CA ARG A 64 -7.87 -20.17 11.51
C ARG A 64 -6.61 -19.46 11.00
N PRO A 65 -6.15 -18.43 11.71
CA PRO A 65 -5.03 -17.62 11.24
C PRO A 65 -3.72 -18.39 11.30
N ARG A 66 -3.06 -18.53 10.15
CA ARG A 66 -1.67 -19.03 10.03
C ARG A 66 -0.64 -17.91 10.03
N ALA A 67 -1.09 -16.70 9.69
CA ALA A 67 -0.29 -15.47 9.77
C ALA A 67 -1.20 -14.26 9.98
N GLU A 68 -0.64 -13.18 10.52
CA GLU A 68 -1.24 -11.85 10.52
C GLU A 68 -0.60 -11.00 9.43
N CYS A 69 -1.38 -10.17 8.75
CA CYS A 69 -0.80 -9.25 7.79
C CYS A 69 -1.34 -7.83 7.92
N VAL A 70 -0.46 -6.86 7.69
CA VAL A 70 -0.81 -5.45 7.51
C VAL A 70 -0.69 -5.13 6.02
N VAL A 71 -1.80 -4.70 5.42
CA VAL A 71 -1.89 -4.36 3.99
C VAL A 71 -1.89 -2.85 3.84
N VAL A 72 -1.02 -2.32 2.98
CA VAL A 72 -0.94 -0.90 2.67
C VAL A 72 -0.93 -0.68 1.15
N GLY A 73 -1.79 0.21 0.70
CA GLY A 73 -2.00 0.51 -0.72
C GLY A 73 -0.99 1.51 -1.29
N GLY A 74 -1.14 1.76 -2.60
CA GLY A 74 -0.37 2.71 -3.35
C GLY A 74 -0.86 4.16 -3.24
N PHE A 75 -0.37 4.98 -4.16
CA PHE A 75 -0.81 6.37 -4.27
C PHE A 75 -2.24 6.45 -4.83
N THR A 76 -3.07 7.30 -4.26
CA THR A 76 -4.51 7.49 -4.55
C THR A 76 -5.43 6.33 -4.16
N GLU A 77 -4.95 5.33 -3.46
CA GLU A 77 -5.73 4.16 -3.09
C GLU A 77 -6.41 4.28 -1.73
N CYS A 78 -7.36 3.40 -1.50
CA CYS A 78 -8.12 3.28 -0.25
C CYS A 78 -8.39 1.80 0.05
N VAL A 79 -8.72 1.50 1.29
CA VAL A 79 -8.99 0.12 1.76
C VAL A 79 -10.09 -0.55 0.93
N GLU A 80 -11.15 0.17 0.55
CA GLU A 80 -12.27 -0.36 -0.22
C GLU A 80 -11.84 -1.00 -1.55
N LYS A 81 -10.77 -0.51 -2.14
CA LYS A 81 -10.22 -1.06 -3.39
C LYS A 81 -9.73 -2.52 -3.21
N TYR A 82 -9.38 -2.88 -2.00
CA TYR A 82 -8.77 -4.17 -1.66
C TYR A 82 -9.73 -5.21 -1.11
N PHE A 83 -11.05 -4.97 -1.05
CA PHE A 83 -11.99 -5.89 -0.41
C PHE A 83 -11.93 -7.32 -0.97
N GLU A 84 -11.87 -7.49 -2.30
CA GLU A 84 -11.67 -8.82 -2.90
C GLU A 84 -10.33 -9.44 -2.46
N THR A 85 -9.25 -8.68 -2.52
CA THR A 85 -7.91 -9.13 -2.11
C THR A 85 -7.86 -9.50 -0.62
N ILE A 86 -8.50 -8.69 0.23
CA ILE A 86 -8.62 -8.93 1.67
C ILE A 86 -9.37 -10.25 1.93
N THR A 87 -10.49 -10.46 1.23
CA THR A 87 -11.29 -11.68 1.34
C THR A 87 -10.47 -12.90 0.94
N ASP A 88 -9.75 -12.83 -0.16
CA ASP A 88 -8.93 -13.94 -0.65
C ASP A 88 -7.74 -14.24 0.26
N LEU A 89 -7.12 -13.23 0.85
CA LEU A 89 -6.07 -13.42 1.85
C LEU A 89 -6.63 -14.06 3.13
N ALA A 90 -7.81 -13.62 3.58
CA ALA A 90 -8.47 -14.19 4.74
C ALA A 90 -8.88 -15.66 4.51
N ALA A 91 -9.40 -16.00 3.32
CA ALA A 91 -9.71 -17.36 2.93
C ALA A 91 -8.46 -18.27 2.91
N ARG A 92 -7.27 -17.70 2.71
CA ARG A 92 -5.97 -18.38 2.78
C ARG A 92 -5.38 -18.43 4.20
N GLY A 93 -6.15 -18.07 5.22
CA GLY A 93 -5.73 -18.10 6.62
C GLY A 93 -4.85 -16.93 7.05
N LEU A 94 -4.93 -15.79 6.39
CA LEU A 94 -4.25 -14.57 6.86
C LEU A 94 -5.27 -13.64 7.52
N SER A 95 -5.06 -13.30 8.79
CA SER A 95 -5.82 -12.22 9.44
C SER A 95 -5.35 -10.89 8.90
N VAL A 96 -6.21 -10.17 8.17
CA VAL A 96 -5.83 -8.99 7.38
C VAL A 96 -6.19 -7.71 8.10
N ARG A 97 -5.22 -6.84 8.33
CA ARG A 97 -5.42 -5.45 8.70
C ARG A 97 -4.96 -4.54 7.57
N CYS A 98 -5.78 -3.55 7.22
CA CYS A 98 -5.48 -2.59 6.16
C CYS A 98 -5.41 -1.20 6.74
N LEU A 99 -4.47 -0.37 6.28
CA LEU A 99 -4.30 1.00 6.73
C LEU A 99 -4.43 1.98 5.55
N ASP A 100 -5.30 2.98 5.68
CA ASP A 100 -5.29 4.12 4.77
C ASP A 100 -4.20 5.11 5.16
N TRP A 101 -3.38 5.49 4.20
CA TRP A 101 -2.36 6.50 4.40
C TRP A 101 -2.95 7.86 4.77
N ARG A 102 -2.23 8.65 5.52
CA ARG A 102 -2.51 10.07 5.78
C ARG A 102 -2.85 10.81 4.48
N GLY A 103 -4.00 11.47 4.42
CA GLY A 103 -4.45 12.21 3.22
C GLY A 103 -5.09 11.36 2.14
N GLN A 104 -5.23 10.04 2.36
CA GLN A 104 -5.89 9.10 1.44
C GLN A 104 -7.00 8.34 2.16
N GLY A 105 -7.85 7.65 1.39
CA GLY A 105 -8.96 6.85 1.92
C GLY A 105 -9.79 7.62 2.94
N GLY A 106 -10.13 6.99 4.05
CA GLY A 106 -10.86 7.58 5.16
C GLY A 106 -10.01 8.16 6.30
N SER A 107 -8.69 8.26 6.10
CA SER A 107 -7.77 8.92 7.04
C SER A 107 -7.87 10.43 7.01
N ASP A 108 -7.40 11.11 8.07
CA ASP A 108 -7.45 12.56 8.19
C ASP A 108 -6.79 13.27 7.01
N ARG A 109 -7.46 14.33 6.55
CA ARG A 109 -7.09 15.15 5.41
C ARG A 109 -6.95 16.62 5.80
N PRO A 110 -6.11 17.39 5.10
CA PRO A 110 -6.04 18.83 5.31
C PRO A 110 -7.39 19.50 5.02
N ARG A 111 -7.81 20.46 5.85
CA ARG A 111 -9.07 21.21 5.65
C ARG A 111 -9.10 21.94 4.30
N ARG A 112 -7.97 22.58 3.92
CA ARG A 112 -7.84 23.27 2.62
C ARG A 112 -7.34 22.29 1.59
N TRP A 113 -8.10 22.10 0.50
CA TRP A 113 -7.84 21.15 -0.60
C TRP A 113 -7.66 19.69 -0.11
N PRO A 114 -8.71 19.07 0.43
CA PRO A 114 -8.63 17.75 1.07
C PRO A 114 -8.24 16.61 0.11
N THR A 115 -8.48 16.78 -1.19
CA THR A 115 -8.12 15.78 -2.21
C THR A 115 -6.68 15.93 -2.71
N ARG A 116 -6.02 17.06 -2.43
CA ARG A 116 -4.72 17.39 -3.00
C ARG A 116 -3.56 16.77 -2.25
N PRO A 117 -2.72 15.95 -2.92
CA PRO A 117 -1.53 15.36 -2.31
C PRO A 117 -0.57 16.46 -1.83
N ARG A 118 -0.10 16.32 -0.60
CA ARG A 118 0.80 17.30 0.01
C ARG A 118 2.27 16.89 -0.16
N PRO A 119 3.19 17.87 -0.29
CA PRO A 119 4.63 17.64 -0.28
C PRO A 119 5.09 17.36 1.15
N ARG A 120 4.88 16.15 1.64
CA ARG A 120 5.39 15.71 2.94
C ARG A 120 6.40 14.57 2.75
N ARG A 121 7.30 14.45 3.72
CA ARG A 121 8.28 13.37 3.73
C ARG A 121 7.58 12.04 3.99
N PHE A 122 7.94 11.02 3.23
CA PHE A 122 7.43 9.65 3.38
C PHE A 122 7.92 8.96 4.66
N GLU A 123 8.94 9.52 5.34
CA GLU A 123 9.34 9.09 6.68
C GLU A 123 8.18 9.14 7.65
N ARG A 124 7.30 10.13 7.52
CA ARG A 124 6.11 10.24 8.36
C ARG A 124 5.12 9.11 8.13
N ASP A 125 4.95 8.69 6.87
CA ASP A 125 4.09 7.55 6.56
C ASP A 125 4.70 6.24 7.09
N ALA A 126 6.02 6.10 7.04
CA ALA A 126 6.73 4.98 7.64
C ALA A 126 6.62 4.97 9.18
N ASP A 127 6.69 6.16 9.82
CA ASP A 127 6.46 6.29 11.26
C ASP A 127 5.02 5.92 11.64
N ASP A 128 4.02 6.38 10.87
CA ASP A 128 2.61 6.04 11.07
C ASP A 128 2.39 4.52 10.97
N LEU A 129 2.96 3.87 9.96
CA LEU A 129 2.89 2.42 9.78
C LEU A 129 3.53 1.68 10.96
N ALA A 130 4.71 2.12 11.38
CA ALA A 130 5.41 1.51 12.50
C ALA A 130 4.63 1.64 13.81
N GLN A 131 4.11 2.82 14.11
CA GLN A 131 3.33 3.08 15.32
C GLN A 131 2.00 2.35 15.32
N PHE A 132 1.29 2.32 14.20
CA PHE A 132 0.09 1.51 14.03
C PHE A 132 0.38 0.03 14.30
N THR A 133 1.45 -0.51 13.69
CA THR A 133 1.82 -1.92 13.85
C THR A 133 2.23 -2.25 15.28
N ALA A 134 2.98 -1.36 15.94
CA ALA A 134 3.38 -1.53 17.34
C ALA A 134 2.21 -1.47 18.32
N ALA A 135 1.13 -0.76 17.98
CA ALA A 135 -0.09 -0.70 18.78
C ALA A 135 -1.00 -1.94 18.61
N LEU A 136 -0.73 -2.81 17.65
CA LEU A 136 -1.46 -4.07 17.50
C LEU A 136 -1.06 -5.06 18.60
N PRO A 137 -1.96 -5.99 18.99
CA PRO A 137 -1.61 -7.05 19.90
C PRO A 137 -0.36 -7.82 19.45
N PRO A 138 0.44 -8.34 20.38
CA PRO A 138 1.56 -9.23 20.03
C PRO A 138 1.07 -10.37 19.14
N PRO A 139 1.74 -10.68 18.02
CA PRO A 139 1.28 -11.69 17.11
C PRO A 139 1.54 -13.11 17.65
N GLY A 140 0.50 -13.94 17.65
CA GLY A 140 0.64 -15.38 17.90
C GLY A 140 1.26 -16.15 16.72
N ASN A 141 1.15 -15.58 15.52
CA ASN A 141 1.62 -16.11 14.23
C ASN A 141 2.58 -15.11 13.57
N PRO A 142 3.31 -15.49 12.51
CA PRO A 142 4.13 -14.53 11.77
C PRO A 142 3.35 -13.30 11.35
N ARG A 143 3.94 -12.11 11.54
CA ARG A 143 3.36 -10.84 11.08
C ARG A 143 4.00 -10.39 9.79
N LEU A 144 3.20 -10.28 8.74
CA LEU A 144 3.63 -9.95 7.40
C LEU A 144 3.23 -8.51 7.03
N LEU A 145 4.08 -7.85 6.25
CA LEU A 145 3.73 -6.57 5.61
C LEU A 145 3.45 -6.80 4.13
N ILE A 146 2.22 -6.55 3.69
CA ILE A 146 1.83 -6.61 2.27
C ILE A 146 1.67 -5.18 1.76
N ALA A 147 2.44 -4.81 0.74
CA ALA A 147 2.49 -3.43 0.29
C ALA A 147 2.50 -3.31 -1.24
N HIS A 148 1.70 -2.37 -1.77
CA HIS A 148 1.63 -2.10 -3.20
C HIS A 148 2.21 -0.74 -3.57
N SER A 149 2.95 -0.66 -4.68
CA SER A 149 3.40 0.58 -5.34
C SER A 149 4.07 1.57 -4.38
N MET A 150 3.50 2.77 -4.16
CA MET A 150 3.99 3.75 -3.17
C MET A 150 4.12 3.12 -1.77
N GLY A 151 3.13 2.31 -1.37
CA GLY A 151 3.17 1.59 -0.10
C GLY A 151 4.39 0.68 0.01
N GLY A 152 4.81 0.03 -1.09
CA GLY A 152 6.02 -0.79 -1.12
C GLY A 152 7.31 0.01 -0.88
N ALA A 153 7.40 1.24 -1.40
CA ALA A 153 8.53 2.13 -1.11
C ALA A 153 8.54 2.58 0.37
N ILE A 154 7.36 2.89 0.93
CA ILE A 154 7.21 3.24 2.35
C ILE A 154 7.49 2.03 3.23
N ALA A 155 7.07 0.83 2.81
CA ALA A 155 7.35 -0.43 3.50
C ALA A 155 8.85 -0.66 3.67
N LEU A 156 9.65 -0.54 2.61
CA LEU A 156 11.12 -0.65 2.70
C LEU A 156 11.71 0.40 3.65
N LEU A 157 11.18 1.63 3.62
CA LEU A 157 11.61 2.68 4.54
C LEU A 157 11.28 2.31 6.00
N CYS A 158 10.09 1.77 6.26
CA CYS A 158 9.64 1.30 7.58
C CYS A 158 10.52 0.14 8.07
N LEU A 159 10.70 -0.91 7.25
CA LEU A 159 11.50 -2.09 7.59
C LEU A 159 12.94 -1.73 7.96
N ARG A 160 13.56 -0.80 7.22
CA ARG A 160 14.93 -0.35 7.48
C ARG A 160 15.06 0.48 8.76
N ARG A 161 14.04 1.27 9.11
CA ARG A 161 14.05 2.17 10.27
C ARG A 161 13.58 1.49 11.56
N PHE A 162 12.70 0.51 11.43
CA PHE A 162 12.05 -0.17 12.55
C PHE A 162 12.14 -1.70 12.39
N PRO A 163 13.33 -2.28 12.54
CA PRO A 163 13.51 -3.72 12.44
C PRO A 163 12.72 -4.45 13.55
N GLY A 164 12.27 -5.66 13.25
CA GLY A 164 11.56 -6.51 14.19
C GLY A 164 10.03 -6.27 14.30
N LEU A 165 9.46 -5.31 13.56
CA LEU A 165 8.01 -5.12 13.52
C LEU A 165 7.29 -6.16 12.65
N PHE A 166 7.98 -6.71 11.67
CA PHE A 166 7.46 -7.69 10.73
C PHE A 166 8.45 -8.83 10.57
N ASP A 167 7.93 -10.04 10.42
CA ASP A 167 8.73 -11.25 10.19
C ASP A 167 9.12 -11.39 8.71
N ALA A 168 8.28 -10.92 7.80
CA ALA A 168 8.54 -10.90 6.36
C ALA A 168 7.70 -9.83 5.63
N ALA A 169 8.02 -9.55 4.35
CA ALA A 169 7.27 -8.60 3.54
C ALA A 169 6.95 -9.14 2.14
N ILE A 170 5.80 -8.72 1.61
CA ILE A 170 5.29 -9.03 0.28
C ILE A 170 5.06 -7.72 -0.46
N LEU A 171 5.86 -7.44 -1.48
CA LEU A 171 5.87 -6.19 -2.21
C LEU A 171 5.33 -6.38 -3.63
N SER A 172 4.18 -5.79 -3.93
CA SER A 172 3.56 -5.83 -5.26
C SER A 172 3.90 -4.57 -6.05
N ALA A 173 4.65 -4.70 -7.13
CA ALA A 173 5.09 -3.61 -8.01
C ALA A 173 5.54 -2.35 -7.25
N PRO A 174 6.49 -2.45 -6.27
CA PRO A 174 6.83 -1.35 -5.38
C PRO A 174 7.44 -0.16 -6.15
N MET A 175 7.19 1.07 -5.69
CA MET A 175 7.72 2.30 -6.30
C MET A 175 9.22 2.46 -6.00
N LEU A 176 10.07 1.69 -6.69
CA LEU A 176 11.53 1.71 -6.57
C LEU A 176 12.22 2.51 -7.69
N GLY A 177 11.47 2.84 -8.72
CA GLY A 177 11.81 3.72 -9.83
C GLY A 177 10.54 4.35 -10.36
N ILE A 178 10.59 5.58 -10.86
CA ILE A 178 9.41 6.29 -11.37
C ILE A 178 9.59 6.53 -12.86
N ARG A 179 8.64 6.05 -13.67
CA ARG A 179 8.59 6.35 -15.10
C ARG A 179 8.16 7.78 -15.32
N THR A 180 8.94 8.54 -16.05
CA THR A 180 8.70 9.96 -16.35
C THR A 180 8.24 10.20 -17.79
N GLY A 181 7.87 9.13 -18.49
CA GLY A 181 7.47 9.17 -19.88
C GLY A 181 8.61 9.66 -20.78
N ARG A 182 8.34 10.71 -21.58
CA ARG A 182 9.34 11.30 -22.47
C ARG A 182 10.30 12.29 -21.80
N VAL A 183 10.02 12.67 -20.55
CA VAL A 183 10.86 13.63 -19.82
C VAL A 183 12.02 12.89 -19.16
N PRO A 184 13.29 13.24 -19.43
CA PRO A 184 14.42 12.62 -18.75
C PRO A 184 14.31 12.81 -17.23
N ARG A 185 14.66 11.78 -16.45
CA ARG A 185 14.53 11.75 -14.97
C ARG A 185 15.20 12.95 -14.29
N GLY A 186 16.40 13.32 -14.73
CA GLY A 186 17.13 14.47 -14.19
C GLY A 186 16.33 15.77 -14.37
N VAL A 187 15.75 15.96 -15.57
CA VAL A 187 14.91 17.12 -15.90
C VAL A 187 13.64 17.12 -15.04
N ALA A 188 12.94 15.97 -14.92
CA ALA A 188 11.74 15.86 -14.09
C ALA A 188 12.05 16.20 -12.61
N ARG A 189 13.19 15.75 -12.08
CA ARG A 189 13.65 16.09 -10.72
C ARG A 189 13.97 17.58 -10.57
N CYS A 190 14.62 18.18 -11.54
CA CYS A 190 14.91 19.63 -11.52
C CYS A 190 13.59 20.42 -11.53
N ILE A 191 12.67 20.09 -12.43
CA ILE A 191 11.36 20.78 -12.54
C ILE A 191 10.61 20.68 -11.21
N THR A 192 10.49 19.49 -10.64
CA THR A 192 9.74 19.28 -9.39
C THR A 192 10.41 19.95 -8.19
N GLY A 193 11.75 19.95 -8.15
CA GLY A 193 12.55 20.64 -7.14
C GLY A 193 12.37 22.15 -7.20
N THR A 194 12.53 22.74 -8.40
CA THR A 194 12.30 24.18 -8.63
C THR A 194 10.88 24.59 -8.29
N ALA A 195 9.88 23.86 -8.79
CA ALA A 195 8.47 24.14 -8.49
C ALA A 195 8.19 24.14 -6.97
N ARG A 196 8.85 23.22 -6.23
CA ARG A 196 8.71 23.15 -4.76
C ARG A 196 9.28 24.39 -4.07
N VAL A 197 10.49 24.84 -4.42
CA VAL A 197 11.11 26.03 -3.78
C VAL A 197 10.46 27.33 -4.21
N SER A 198 9.87 27.38 -5.41
CA SER A 198 9.12 28.54 -5.91
C SER A 198 7.68 28.62 -5.41
N GLY A 199 7.29 27.83 -4.37
CA GLY A 199 5.93 27.86 -3.82
C GLY A 199 4.87 27.12 -4.64
N LEU A 200 5.22 26.53 -5.78
CA LEU A 200 4.32 25.77 -6.64
C LEU A 200 4.16 24.29 -6.23
N GLY A 201 4.66 23.91 -5.08
CA GLY A 201 4.66 22.51 -4.59
C GLY A 201 3.26 21.89 -4.48
N LEU A 202 2.21 22.68 -4.34
CA LEU A 202 0.81 22.20 -4.32
C LEU A 202 0.13 22.24 -5.70
N CYS A 203 0.78 22.71 -6.76
CA CYS A 203 0.24 22.66 -8.10
C CYS A 203 0.30 21.24 -8.65
N LEU A 204 -0.75 20.83 -9.37
CA LEU A 204 -0.79 19.55 -10.08
C LEU A 204 0.21 19.54 -11.23
N ILE A 205 0.77 18.38 -11.52
CA ILE A 205 1.63 18.20 -12.70
C ILE A 205 0.80 18.36 -13.99
N PRO A 206 1.38 18.85 -15.10
CA PRO A 206 0.68 19.00 -16.39
C PRO A 206 0.14 17.65 -16.90
N GLY A 207 -0.99 17.71 -17.60
CA GLY A 207 -1.64 16.52 -18.17
C GLY A 207 -2.40 15.66 -17.18
N ALA A 208 -2.38 15.98 -15.89
CA ALA A 208 -3.10 15.26 -14.86
C ALA A 208 -4.58 15.69 -14.83
N ALA A 209 -5.48 14.78 -15.15
CA ALA A 209 -6.92 15.02 -15.09
C ALA A 209 -7.43 15.03 -13.65
N ARG A 210 -8.17 16.07 -13.24
CA ARG A 210 -8.90 16.07 -11.98
C ARG A 210 -10.04 15.06 -12.03
N TRP A 211 -10.45 14.54 -10.88
CA TRP A 211 -11.53 13.54 -10.78
C TRP A 211 -12.78 13.85 -11.62
N ARG A 212 -13.25 15.08 -11.64
CA ARG A 212 -14.44 15.50 -12.42
C ARG A 212 -14.35 15.22 -13.93
N HIS A 213 -13.15 14.96 -14.43
CA HIS A 213 -12.87 14.65 -15.85
C HIS A 213 -12.47 13.19 -16.06
N VAL A 214 -12.40 12.39 -15.00
CA VAL A 214 -12.05 10.97 -15.08
C VAL A 214 -13.28 10.20 -15.53
N ARG A 215 -13.14 9.45 -16.61
CA ARG A 215 -14.14 8.48 -17.07
C ARG A 215 -13.81 7.10 -16.52
N SER A 216 -14.83 6.23 -16.41
CA SER A 216 -14.61 4.83 -16.06
C SER A 216 -13.65 4.19 -17.07
N PRO A 217 -12.54 3.61 -16.63
CA PRO A 217 -11.59 3.00 -17.55
C PRO A 217 -12.16 1.72 -18.17
N SER A 218 -11.75 1.42 -19.40
CA SER A 218 -11.87 0.08 -19.97
C SER A 218 -10.54 -0.66 -19.88
N PRO A 219 -10.53 -2.00 -20.01
CA PRO A 219 -9.29 -2.79 -19.90
C PRO A 219 -8.19 -2.34 -20.87
N GLU A 220 -8.58 -1.92 -22.08
CA GLU A 220 -7.64 -1.53 -23.15
C GLU A 220 -6.87 -0.26 -22.79
N VAL A 221 -7.56 0.72 -22.18
CA VAL A 221 -6.95 2.00 -21.79
C VAL A 221 -6.48 2.02 -20.32
N SER A 222 -6.87 1.04 -19.54
CA SER A 222 -6.43 0.92 -18.14
C SER A 222 -4.93 0.66 -18.06
N ARG A 223 -4.26 1.43 -17.22
CA ARG A 223 -2.82 1.29 -16.95
C ARG A 223 -2.54 0.38 -15.75
N ILE A 224 -3.59 0.01 -15.01
CA ILE A 224 -3.48 -0.69 -13.73
C ILE A 224 -3.81 -2.18 -13.82
N SER A 225 -4.81 -2.56 -14.63
CA SER A 225 -5.29 -3.93 -14.75
C SER A 225 -5.82 -4.21 -16.15
N SER A 226 -5.71 -5.46 -16.60
CA SER A 226 -6.30 -6.01 -17.82
C SER A 226 -7.69 -6.61 -17.57
N ASP A 227 -8.09 -6.74 -16.30
CA ASP A 227 -9.41 -7.28 -15.94
C ASP A 227 -10.51 -6.21 -16.14
N PRO A 228 -11.62 -6.55 -16.84
CA PRO A 228 -12.67 -5.60 -17.20
C PRO A 228 -13.47 -5.06 -16.02
N GLU A 229 -13.53 -5.79 -14.91
CA GLU A 229 -14.26 -5.34 -13.71
C GLU A 229 -13.30 -4.70 -12.71
N ARG A 230 -12.16 -5.33 -12.44
CA ARG A 230 -11.18 -4.84 -11.45
C ARG A 230 -10.57 -3.49 -11.85
N CYS A 231 -10.37 -3.22 -13.14
CA CYS A 231 -9.89 -1.92 -13.59
C CYS A 231 -10.82 -0.74 -13.22
N ARG A 232 -12.10 -1.03 -12.88
CA ARG A 232 -13.13 -0.04 -12.54
C ARG A 232 -13.37 0.12 -11.04
N ILE A 233 -12.80 -0.74 -10.18
CA ILE A 233 -13.10 -0.75 -8.73
C ILE A 233 -12.86 0.63 -8.11
N GLN A 234 -11.70 1.23 -8.32
CA GLN A 234 -11.38 2.54 -7.76
C GLN A 234 -12.31 3.64 -8.30
N TYR A 235 -12.64 3.59 -9.59
CA TYR A 235 -13.61 4.51 -10.17
C TYR A 235 -14.98 4.36 -9.52
N GLY A 236 -15.45 3.13 -9.32
CA GLY A 236 -16.71 2.83 -8.66
C GLY A 236 -16.78 3.45 -7.27
N TRP A 237 -15.79 3.19 -6.43
CA TRP A 237 -15.72 3.74 -5.08
C TRP A 237 -15.61 5.27 -5.06
N PHE A 238 -14.81 5.86 -5.94
CA PHE A 238 -14.63 7.31 -6.02
C PHE A 238 -15.85 8.04 -6.59
N SER A 239 -16.67 7.39 -7.43
CA SER A 239 -17.90 7.99 -7.96
C SER A 239 -18.96 8.13 -6.88
N THR A 240 -19.04 7.16 -5.97
CA THR A 240 -20.06 7.13 -4.90
C THR A 240 -19.58 7.81 -3.61
N ARG A 241 -18.28 7.70 -3.27
CA ARG A 241 -17.72 8.24 -2.04
C ARG A 241 -16.69 9.34 -2.33
N ALA A 242 -17.17 10.57 -2.49
CA ALA A 242 -16.31 11.73 -2.78
C ALA A 242 -15.18 11.94 -1.77
N GLY A 243 -15.39 11.55 -0.51
CA GLY A 243 -14.38 11.62 0.56
C GLY A 243 -13.15 10.74 0.34
N LEU A 244 -13.24 9.70 -0.49
CA LEU A 244 -12.12 8.82 -0.81
C LEU A 244 -11.20 9.39 -1.91
N ARG A 245 -11.67 10.36 -2.68
CA ARG A 245 -10.96 10.89 -3.86
C ARG A 245 -9.64 11.52 -3.47
N VAL A 246 -8.62 11.25 -4.29
CA VAL A 246 -7.32 11.90 -4.23
C VAL A 246 -7.00 12.44 -5.62
N ASP A 247 -6.57 13.69 -5.70
CA ASP A 247 -6.13 14.31 -6.95
C ASP A 247 -4.82 13.67 -7.45
N PRO A 248 -4.52 13.82 -8.75
CA PRO A 248 -3.23 13.43 -9.31
C PRO A 248 -2.05 14.05 -8.57
N PRO A 249 -0.81 13.59 -8.84
CA PRO A 249 0.37 14.08 -8.15
C PRO A 249 0.54 15.60 -8.27
N THR A 250 0.96 16.22 -7.18
CA THR A 250 1.49 17.59 -7.20
C THR A 250 2.99 17.57 -7.46
N TYR A 251 3.57 18.70 -7.87
CA TYR A 251 5.03 18.83 -8.00
C TYR A 251 5.75 18.49 -6.69
N GLY A 252 5.22 18.92 -5.56
CA GLY A 252 5.83 18.67 -4.27
C GLY A 252 5.76 17.20 -3.85
N TRP A 253 4.63 16.53 -4.10
CA TRP A 253 4.52 15.09 -3.85
C TRP A 253 5.52 14.31 -4.72
N LEU A 254 5.57 14.62 -6.01
CA LEU A 254 6.47 13.94 -6.95
C LEU A 254 7.95 14.18 -6.60
N ASN A 255 8.29 15.41 -6.17
CA ASN A 255 9.64 15.71 -5.68
C ASN A 255 10.02 14.83 -4.47
N GLU A 256 9.13 14.66 -3.49
CA GLU A 256 9.39 13.77 -2.35
C GLU A 256 9.44 12.30 -2.78
N ALA A 257 8.63 11.88 -3.76
CA ALA A 257 8.69 10.53 -4.32
C ALA A 257 10.06 10.25 -4.98
N PHE A 258 10.60 11.19 -5.75
CA PHE A 258 11.97 11.07 -6.31
C PHE A 258 13.04 11.02 -5.22
N ARG A 259 12.89 11.78 -4.14
CA ARG A 259 13.82 11.74 -2.98
C ARG A 259 13.79 10.39 -2.28
N LEU A 260 12.57 9.86 -2.04
CA LEU A 260 12.39 8.54 -1.43
C LEU A 260 13.06 7.46 -2.30
N VAL A 261 12.71 7.39 -3.59
CA VAL A 261 13.25 6.40 -4.52
C VAL A 261 14.79 6.48 -4.59
N ALA A 262 15.36 7.68 -4.63
CA ALA A 262 16.80 7.86 -4.63
C ALA A 262 17.46 7.39 -3.32
N ARG A 263 16.78 7.50 -2.18
CA ARG A 263 17.27 7.03 -0.88
C ARG A 263 17.19 5.52 -0.75
N ILE A 264 16.01 4.93 -0.99
CA ILE A 264 15.81 3.49 -0.83
C ILE A 264 16.52 2.65 -1.89
N GLY A 265 16.84 3.23 -3.05
CA GLY A 265 17.57 2.55 -4.11
C GLY A 265 19.09 2.45 -3.90
N ARG A 266 19.62 2.94 -2.76
CA ARG A 266 21.04 2.80 -2.42
C ARG A 266 21.35 1.38 -1.94
N ALA A 267 22.52 0.86 -2.31
CA ALA A 267 22.92 -0.49 -1.95
C ALA A 267 22.95 -0.68 -0.42
N GLU A 268 23.54 0.27 0.30
CA GLU A 268 23.67 0.21 1.76
C GLU A 268 22.31 0.27 2.47
N PHE A 269 21.33 0.92 1.84
CA PHE A 269 19.96 0.98 2.38
C PHE A 269 19.28 -0.38 2.28
N LEU A 270 19.32 -1.01 1.10
CA LEU A 270 18.69 -2.30 0.83
C LEU A 270 19.39 -3.44 1.54
N ALA A 271 20.73 -3.44 1.56
CA ALA A 271 21.52 -4.46 2.27
C ALA A 271 21.27 -4.51 3.79
N GLY A 272 20.73 -3.47 4.37
CA GLY A 272 20.39 -3.47 5.80
C GLY A 272 18.94 -3.85 6.12
N ILE A 273 18.24 -4.55 5.20
CA ILE A 273 16.90 -5.12 5.42
C ILE A 273 17.01 -6.64 5.37
N ASP A 274 17.06 -7.28 6.53
CA ASP A 274 17.44 -8.70 6.66
C ASP A 274 16.25 -9.66 6.60
N ILE A 275 15.00 -9.18 6.73
CA ILE A 275 13.83 -10.04 6.70
C ILE A 275 13.56 -10.59 5.29
N PRO A 276 12.93 -11.77 5.17
CA PRO A 276 12.50 -12.31 3.89
C PRO A 276 11.54 -11.38 3.16
N ILE A 277 11.76 -11.19 1.84
CA ILE A 277 10.92 -10.35 0.99
C ILE A 277 10.51 -11.14 -0.26
N LEU A 278 9.20 -11.19 -0.54
CA LEU A 278 8.66 -11.60 -1.82
C LEU A 278 8.32 -10.34 -2.63
N LEU A 279 8.92 -10.16 -3.80
CA LEU A 279 8.73 -8.98 -4.65
C LEU A 279 8.13 -9.39 -5.99
N ALA A 280 6.95 -8.86 -6.34
CA ALA A 280 6.38 -8.99 -7.67
C ALA A 280 6.75 -7.81 -8.56
N SER A 281 7.19 -8.10 -9.79
CA SER A 281 7.45 -7.12 -10.84
C SER A 281 6.50 -7.33 -12.01
N ALA A 282 5.71 -6.31 -12.35
CA ALA A 282 4.80 -6.33 -13.49
C ALA A 282 5.57 -6.10 -14.79
N GLY A 283 5.24 -6.84 -15.86
CA GLY A 283 5.90 -6.73 -17.17
C GLY A 283 5.36 -5.60 -18.03
N ILE A 284 4.03 -5.37 -18.01
CA ILE A 284 3.36 -4.29 -18.77
C ILE A 284 3.24 -3.04 -17.87
N GLU A 285 4.37 -2.62 -17.32
CA GLU A 285 4.42 -1.54 -16.30
C GLU A 285 4.51 -0.15 -16.93
N GLN A 286 3.72 0.79 -16.42
CA GLN A 286 3.66 2.15 -16.93
C GLN A 286 3.94 3.25 -15.89
N PHE A 287 4.02 2.93 -14.59
CA PHE A 287 4.22 3.89 -13.50
C PHE A 287 5.60 3.77 -12.86
N VAL A 288 6.05 2.54 -12.63
CA VAL A 288 7.33 2.26 -11.98
C VAL A 288 8.28 1.53 -12.94
N GLU A 289 9.51 1.29 -12.53
CA GLU A 289 10.53 0.73 -13.39
C GLU A 289 10.86 -0.71 -12.97
N PRO A 290 10.58 -1.72 -13.81
CA PRO A 290 10.92 -3.12 -13.53
C PRO A 290 12.42 -3.35 -13.30
N ASP A 291 13.29 -2.59 -13.98
CA ASP A 291 14.73 -2.69 -13.75
C ASP A 291 15.15 -2.27 -12.33
N ALA A 292 14.40 -1.34 -11.72
CA ALA A 292 14.62 -0.99 -10.33
C ALA A 292 14.22 -2.15 -9.39
N HIS A 293 13.19 -2.93 -9.72
CA HIS A 293 12.81 -4.15 -8.99
C HIS A 293 13.91 -5.21 -9.07
N ARG A 294 14.40 -5.52 -10.28
CA ARG A 294 15.50 -6.49 -10.49
C ARG A 294 16.77 -6.08 -9.74
N ARG A 295 17.08 -4.77 -9.78
CA ARG A 295 18.22 -4.24 -9.04
C ARG A 295 18.03 -4.37 -7.53
N ALA A 296 16.86 -4.01 -7.01
CA ALA A 296 16.56 -4.12 -5.58
C ALA A 296 16.61 -5.57 -5.10
N ALA A 297 16.06 -6.51 -5.88
CA ALA A 297 16.09 -7.93 -5.55
C ALA A 297 17.50 -8.50 -5.43
N ARG A 298 18.47 -7.96 -6.20
CA ARG A 298 19.89 -8.35 -6.10
C ARG A 298 20.62 -7.73 -4.89
N LEU A 299 20.10 -6.65 -4.35
CA LEU A 299 20.72 -5.90 -3.24
C LEU A 299 20.12 -6.24 -1.88
N LEU A 300 18.90 -6.72 -1.85
CA LEU A 300 18.22 -7.22 -0.65
C LEU A 300 18.78 -8.61 -0.29
N PRO A 301 19.21 -8.86 0.95
CA PRO A 301 19.82 -10.13 1.34
C PRO A 301 18.93 -11.35 1.13
N ASN A 302 17.64 -11.21 1.44
CA ASN A 302 16.66 -12.31 1.46
C ASN A 302 15.44 -11.98 0.57
N CYS A 303 15.64 -11.80 -0.74
CA CYS A 303 14.58 -11.41 -1.66
C CYS A 303 14.32 -12.46 -2.74
N THR A 304 13.06 -12.89 -2.84
CA THR A 304 12.56 -13.68 -3.98
C THR A 304 11.82 -12.74 -4.93
N LEU A 305 12.30 -12.64 -6.18
CA LEU A 305 11.65 -11.87 -7.23
C LEU A 305 10.76 -12.77 -8.08
N ILE A 306 9.50 -12.36 -8.24
CA ILE A 306 8.53 -12.98 -9.16
C ILE A 306 8.24 -11.98 -10.29
N GLU A 307 8.58 -12.34 -11.50
CA GLU A 307 8.21 -11.56 -12.68
C GLU A 307 6.87 -12.06 -13.25
N LEU A 308 5.95 -11.11 -13.45
CA LEU A 308 4.62 -11.33 -14.03
C LEU A 308 4.56 -10.60 -15.37
N PRO A 309 5.03 -11.24 -16.48
CA PRO A 309 5.26 -10.58 -17.76
C PRO A 309 3.99 -9.98 -18.35
N ASP A 310 2.83 -10.61 -18.11
CA ASP A 310 1.54 -10.20 -18.66
C ASP A 310 0.77 -9.26 -17.71
N SER A 311 1.28 -8.99 -16.51
CA SER A 311 0.65 -8.10 -15.53
C SER A 311 0.89 -6.64 -15.87
N LYS A 312 -0.16 -5.83 -15.76
CA LYS A 312 -0.06 -4.39 -15.58
C LYS A 312 0.32 -4.07 -14.13
N HIS A 313 0.25 -2.79 -13.74
CA HIS A 313 0.79 -2.29 -12.48
C HIS A 313 0.26 -3.00 -11.21
N GLU A 314 -0.95 -3.53 -11.23
CA GLU A 314 -1.64 -4.05 -10.04
C GLU A 314 -1.87 -5.57 -10.10
N PRO A 315 -0.87 -6.42 -9.76
CA PRO A 315 -0.99 -7.88 -9.78
C PRO A 315 -2.19 -8.43 -8.98
N PHE A 316 -2.58 -7.78 -7.89
CA PHE A 316 -3.75 -8.15 -7.10
C PHE A 316 -5.09 -7.91 -7.82
N LEU A 317 -5.11 -7.06 -8.82
CA LEU A 317 -6.32 -6.69 -9.57
C LEU A 317 -6.28 -7.16 -11.03
N GLU A 318 -5.34 -8.03 -11.39
CA GLU A 318 -5.25 -8.59 -12.73
C GLU A 318 -6.29 -9.69 -12.98
N GLN A 319 -6.37 -10.14 -14.24
CA GLN A 319 -7.16 -11.32 -14.63
C GLN A 319 -6.76 -12.52 -13.79
N ASP A 320 -7.70 -13.42 -13.53
CA ASP A 320 -7.52 -14.54 -12.60
C ASP A 320 -6.28 -15.39 -12.90
N ALA A 321 -5.94 -15.62 -14.18
CA ALA A 321 -4.75 -16.39 -14.55
C ALA A 321 -3.44 -15.75 -14.03
N ILE A 322 -3.31 -14.42 -14.10
CA ILE A 322 -2.15 -13.69 -13.62
C ILE A 322 -2.21 -13.56 -12.10
N ARG A 323 -3.39 -13.21 -11.60
CA ARG A 323 -3.67 -13.01 -10.18
C ARG A 323 -3.43 -14.28 -9.37
N ASN A 324 -3.88 -15.45 -9.86
CA ASN A 324 -3.67 -16.73 -9.18
C ASN A 324 -2.18 -17.08 -9.10
N ARG A 325 -1.40 -16.87 -10.15
CA ARG A 325 0.07 -17.05 -10.10
C ARG A 325 0.72 -16.22 -9.01
N TRP A 326 0.23 -14.99 -8.78
CA TRP A 326 0.71 -14.14 -7.71
C TRP A 326 0.29 -14.67 -6.33
N PHE A 327 -0.96 -15.11 -6.17
CA PHE A 327 -1.42 -15.71 -4.91
C PHE A 327 -0.73 -17.05 -4.61
N ASP A 328 -0.45 -17.88 -5.61
CA ASP A 328 0.31 -19.13 -5.42
C ASP A 328 1.73 -18.84 -4.90
N ALA A 329 2.38 -17.81 -5.44
CA ALA A 329 3.68 -17.36 -4.92
C ALA A 329 3.60 -16.86 -3.48
N ILE A 330 2.54 -16.11 -3.14
CA ILE A 330 2.28 -15.66 -1.77
C ILE A 330 2.06 -16.85 -0.85
N ASP A 331 1.25 -17.84 -1.24
CA ASP A 331 0.95 -19.01 -0.42
C ASP A 331 2.21 -19.84 -0.12
N GLY A 332 3.06 -20.04 -1.12
CA GLY A 332 4.35 -20.72 -0.95
C GLY A 332 5.29 -19.95 -0.01
N PHE A 333 5.37 -18.63 -0.20
CA PHE A 333 6.19 -17.76 0.66
C PHE A 333 5.71 -17.75 2.11
N VAL A 334 4.40 -17.60 2.33
CA VAL A 334 3.81 -17.62 3.69
C VAL A 334 4.03 -18.96 4.37
N ALA A 335 3.87 -20.08 3.65
CA ALA A 335 4.12 -21.41 4.21
C ALA A 335 5.56 -21.57 4.72
N GLN A 336 6.54 -21.02 3.98
CA GLN A 336 7.95 -21.02 4.41
C GLN A 336 8.13 -20.21 5.71
N GLN A 337 7.49 -19.03 5.84
CA GLN A 337 7.62 -18.19 7.02
C GLN A 337 6.96 -18.83 8.26
N VAL A 338 5.81 -19.49 8.08
CA VAL A 338 5.14 -20.23 9.15
C VAL A 338 6.02 -21.39 9.64
N ALA A 339 6.59 -22.17 8.71
CA ALA A 339 7.47 -23.27 9.04
C ALA A 339 8.75 -22.81 9.77
N ALA A 340 9.36 -21.72 9.33
CA ALA A 340 10.55 -21.16 9.96
C ALA A 340 10.31 -20.74 11.42
N ARG A 341 9.15 -20.13 11.69
CA ARG A 341 8.78 -19.73 13.07
C ARG A 341 8.52 -20.94 13.97
N SER A 342 7.82 -21.95 13.47
CA SER A 342 7.55 -23.20 14.21
C SER A 342 8.83 -23.98 14.54
N GLY A 343 9.84 -23.94 13.68
CA GLY A 343 11.14 -24.58 13.90
C GLY A 343 12.01 -23.89 14.97
N VAL A 344 11.82 -22.59 15.18
CA VAL A 344 12.56 -21.82 16.20
C VAL A 344 12.01 -22.08 17.62
N ASP A 345 10.71 -22.34 17.76
CA ASP A 345 10.10 -22.59 19.07
C ASP A 345 10.52 -23.94 19.70
N HIS A 346 11.01 -24.91 18.90
CA HIS A 346 11.53 -26.17 19.40
C HIS A 346 12.97 -26.11 19.96
N TYR A 347 13.65 -24.96 19.85
CA TYR A 347 15.05 -24.76 20.28
C TYR A 347 15.23 -23.69 21.36
N ARG A 348 14.16 -23.22 22.00
CA ARG A 348 14.30 -22.40 23.23
C ARG A 348 14.28 -23.31 24.45
N PRO A 349 15.43 -23.44 25.19
CA PRO A 349 15.51 -24.17 26.43
C PRO A 349 14.72 -23.48 27.56
#